data_83a7c000c18368246cd5cbf1dc948168
#
_entry.id   83a7c000c18368246cd5cbf1dc948168
#
_cell.length_a   1.000
_cell.length_b   1.000
_cell.length_c   1.000
_cell.angle_alpha   90.00
_cell.angle_beta   90.00
_cell.angle_gamma   90.00
#
_symmetry.space_group_name_H-M   'P 1'
#
loop_
_entity.id
_entity.type
_entity.pdbx_description
1 polymer ?
#
loop_
_entity_poly.entity_id
_entity_poly.type
_entity_poly.pdbx_seq_one_letter_code
_entity_poly.pdbx_strand_id
1 'polypeptide(L)'
;MKKKMVFLIVIISLMLIGVTIMIILLNNGHEIKEFTISDYQYYIDNYGTEKYLGSVVDYRDAEKKAESFWLELYGKDIKNKRPYVTSFDSNNEIWLVSGSLPKNRLGGVPHILLRKSDGKVLAVWH
;
A
#
# COMPACT_ATOMS: atom_id res chain seq x y z
N MET A 1 -41.72 -29.82 8.01
CA MET A 1 -41.13 -29.05 6.93
C MET A 1 -40.70 -27.62 7.30
N LYS A 2 -41.52 -26.87 8.02
CA LYS A 2 -41.18 -25.50 8.43
C LYS A 2 -39.96 -25.41 9.36
N LYS A 3 -39.75 -26.38 10.26
CA LYS A 3 -38.59 -26.37 11.20
C LYS A 3 -37.26 -26.61 10.50
N LYS A 4 -37.22 -27.45 9.46
CA LYS A 4 -35.99 -27.70 8.68
C LYS A 4 -35.60 -26.50 7.81
N MET A 5 -36.55 -25.77 7.24
CA MET A 5 -36.30 -24.54 6.49
C MET A 5 -35.78 -23.42 7.37
N VAL A 6 -36.39 -23.22 8.54
CA VAL A 6 -35.93 -22.21 9.52
C VAL A 6 -34.51 -22.52 9.97
N PHE A 7 -34.21 -23.79 10.27
CA PHE A 7 -32.87 -24.22 10.69
C PHE A 7 -31.83 -23.97 9.59
N LEU A 8 -32.16 -24.26 8.32
CA LEU A 8 -31.28 -23.99 7.18
C LEU A 8 -31.01 -22.51 6.98
N ILE A 9 -32.02 -21.66 7.10
CA ILE A 9 -31.89 -20.20 7.01
C ILE A 9 -30.99 -19.66 8.11
N VAL A 10 -31.12 -20.14 9.34
CA VAL A 10 -30.27 -19.75 10.46
C VAL A 10 -28.81 -20.12 10.23
N ILE A 11 -28.53 -21.34 9.70
CA ILE A 11 -27.16 -21.78 9.37
C ILE A 11 -26.55 -20.89 8.31
N ILE A 12 -27.26 -20.61 7.22
CA ILE A 12 -26.78 -19.75 6.13
C ILE A 12 -26.48 -18.34 6.64
N SER A 13 -27.35 -17.78 7.48
CA SER A 13 -27.17 -16.48 8.11
C SER A 13 -25.92 -16.42 8.98
N LEU A 14 -25.66 -17.45 9.80
CA LEU A 14 -24.47 -17.56 10.64
C LEU A 14 -23.19 -17.68 9.80
N MET A 15 -23.22 -18.43 8.70
CA MET A 15 -22.07 -18.55 7.78
C MET A 15 -21.74 -17.21 7.09
N LEU A 16 -22.75 -16.44 6.66
CA LEU A 16 -22.56 -15.11 6.08
C LEU A 16 -21.97 -14.12 7.06
N ILE A 17 -22.43 -14.12 8.32
CA ILE A 17 -21.87 -13.29 9.39
C ILE A 17 -20.42 -13.66 9.66
N GLY A 18 -20.09 -14.94 9.71
CA GLY A 18 -18.72 -15.43 9.92
C GLY A 18 -17.77 -14.97 8.80
N VAL A 19 -18.19 -15.06 7.53
CA VAL A 19 -17.42 -14.60 6.39
C VAL A 19 -17.22 -13.08 6.42
N THR A 20 -18.26 -12.31 6.77
CA THR A 20 -18.18 -10.86 6.88
C THR A 20 -17.21 -10.44 7.98
N ILE A 21 -17.25 -11.08 9.17
CA ILE A 21 -16.31 -10.82 10.27
C ILE A 21 -14.88 -11.16 9.84
N MET A 22 -14.68 -12.27 9.14
CA MET A 22 -13.37 -12.68 8.66
C MET A 22 -12.80 -11.67 7.66
N ILE A 23 -13.60 -11.14 6.74
CA ILE A 23 -13.20 -10.08 5.80
C ILE A 23 -12.82 -8.81 6.55
N ILE A 24 -13.59 -8.40 7.55
CA ILE A 24 -13.30 -7.23 8.39
C ILE A 24 -11.97 -7.42 9.14
N LEU A 25 -11.75 -8.59 9.75
CA LEU A 25 -10.50 -8.90 10.48
C LEU A 25 -9.29 -8.92 9.54
N LEU A 26 -9.42 -9.44 8.32
CA LEU A 26 -8.36 -9.44 7.32
C LEU A 26 -8.03 -8.03 6.81
N ASN A 27 -9.03 -7.15 6.72
CA ASN A 27 -8.85 -5.77 6.28
C ASN A 27 -8.32 -4.85 7.38
N ASN A 28 -8.63 -5.11 8.65
CA ASN A 28 -8.20 -4.29 9.79
C ASN A 28 -6.72 -4.45 10.14
N GLY A 29 -6.01 -5.41 9.53
CA GLY A 29 -4.58 -5.61 9.76
C GLY A 29 -3.68 -4.56 9.11
N HIS A 30 -4.19 -3.74 8.18
CA HIS A 30 -3.45 -2.71 7.46
C HIS A 30 -4.24 -1.41 7.41
N GLU A 31 -3.90 -0.50 8.32
CA GLU A 31 -4.41 0.86 8.29
C GLU A 31 -3.52 1.68 7.35
N ILE A 32 -4.10 2.14 6.22
CA ILE A 32 -3.43 3.04 5.30
C ILE A 32 -3.65 4.46 5.79
N LYS A 33 -2.57 5.15 6.12
CA LYS A 33 -2.61 6.54 6.57
C LYS A 33 -2.85 7.48 5.41
N GLU A 34 -3.60 8.55 5.66
CA GLU A 34 -3.73 9.66 4.73
C GLU A 34 -2.48 10.53 4.77
N PHE A 35 -2.10 11.10 3.63
CA PHE A 35 -1.12 12.16 3.53
C PHE A 35 -1.57 13.19 2.49
N THR A 36 -0.91 14.32 2.42
CA THR A 36 -1.21 15.38 1.47
C THR A 36 -0.03 15.58 0.52
N ILE A 37 -0.26 15.43 -0.78
CA ILE A 37 0.78 15.49 -1.79
C ILE A 37 1.51 16.86 -1.80
N SER A 38 0.83 17.95 -1.45
CA SER A 38 1.45 19.27 -1.41
C SER A 38 2.61 19.37 -0.41
N ASP A 39 2.60 18.56 0.65
CA ASP A 39 3.70 18.49 1.62
C ASP A 39 4.98 17.90 1.02
N TYR A 40 4.87 17.25 -0.14
CA TYR A 40 5.95 16.58 -0.85
C TYR A 40 6.37 17.29 -2.13
N GLN A 41 5.93 18.53 -2.36
CA GLN A 41 6.22 19.26 -3.60
C GLN A 41 7.71 19.42 -3.85
N TYR A 42 8.50 19.62 -2.80
CA TYR A 42 9.96 19.68 -2.91
C TYR A 42 10.54 18.42 -3.58
N TYR A 43 10.06 17.25 -3.19
CA TYR A 43 10.55 15.98 -3.73
C TYR A 43 10.11 15.78 -5.18
N ILE A 44 8.91 16.19 -5.52
CA ILE A 44 8.42 16.14 -6.89
C ILE A 44 9.26 17.04 -7.81
N ASP A 45 9.59 18.24 -7.35
CA ASP A 45 10.37 19.19 -8.11
C ASP A 45 11.83 18.76 -8.30
N ASN A 46 12.40 18.04 -7.34
CA ASN A 46 13.83 17.70 -7.32
C ASN A 46 14.14 16.24 -7.67
N TYR A 47 13.19 15.32 -7.50
CA TYR A 47 13.40 13.88 -7.69
C TYR A 47 12.33 13.25 -8.60
N GLY A 48 11.73 14.05 -9.45
CA GLY A 48 10.74 13.58 -10.43
C GLY A 48 11.35 12.70 -11.50
N THR A 49 10.53 11.88 -12.13
CA THR A 49 10.92 10.96 -13.20
C THR A 49 9.91 10.99 -14.33
N GLU A 50 10.28 10.39 -15.45
CA GLU A 50 9.36 10.08 -16.56
C GLU A 50 9.03 8.58 -16.59
N LYS A 51 9.20 7.88 -15.46
CA LYS A 51 8.92 6.44 -15.36
C LYS A 51 7.46 6.19 -15.00
N TYR A 52 6.87 5.19 -15.66
CA TYR A 52 5.51 4.71 -15.43
C TYR A 52 5.55 3.22 -15.12
N LEU A 53 4.93 2.80 -14.02
CA LEU A 53 4.93 1.42 -13.56
C LEU A 53 3.61 0.69 -13.80
N GLY A 54 2.65 1.34 -14.47
CA GLY A 54 1.30 0.84 -14.67
C GLY A 54 0.38 1.16 -13.49
N SER A 55 -0.93 1.05 -13.71
CA SER A 55 -1.93 1.38 -12.68
C SER A 55 -1.68 0.62 -11.37
N VAL A 56 -1.91 1.29 -10.26
CA VAL A 56 -1.65 0.78 -8.91
C VAL A 56 -2.97 0.55 -8.21
N VAL A 57 -3.39 -0.70 -8.07
CA VAL A 57 -4.75 -1.05 -7.65
C VAL A 57 -4.97 -0.96 -6.14
N ASP A 58 -3.95 -1.28 -5.34
CA ASP A 58 -4.02 -1.28 -3.88
C ASP A 58 -2.63 -1.04 -3.26
N TYR A 59 -2.56 -1.04 -1.91
CA TYR A 59 -1.29 -0.81 -1.22
C TYR A 59 -0.25 -1.92 -1.47
N ARG A 60 -0.70 -3.17 -1.64
CA ARG A 60 0.20 -4.30 -1.90
C ARG A 60 0.84 -4.17 -3.28
N ASP A 61 0.06 -3.74 -4.25
CA ASP A 61 0.55 -3.45 -5.59
C ASP A 61 1.52 -2.26 -5.57
N ALA A 62 1.22 -1.21 -4.79
CA ALA A 62 2.12 -0.08 -4.58
C ALA A 62 3.47 -0.52 -4.00
N GLU A 63 3.46 -1.34 -2.95
CA GLU A 63 4.69 -1.84 -2.33
C GLU A 63 5.49 -2.74 -3.27
N LYS A 64 4.83 -3.59 -4.03
CA LYS A 64 5.46 -4.47 -5.01
C LYS A 64 6.15 -3.68 -6.13
N LYS A 65 5.46 -2.69 -6.67
CA LYS A 65 6.00 -1.80 -7.71
C LYS A 65 7.13 -0.92 -7.18
N ALA A 66 6.98 -0.39 -5.98
CA ALA A 66 8.02 0.37 -5.30
C ALA A 66 9.30 -0.45 -5.13
N GLU A 67 9.19 -1.65 -4.56
CA GLU A 67 10.34 -2.53 -4.36
C GLU A 67 11.03 -2.89 -5.69
N SER A 68 10.27 -3.24 -6.70
CA SER A 68 10.80 -3.58 -8.02
C SER A 68 11.63 -2.43 -8.61
N PHE A 69 11.13 -1.20 -8.50
CA PHE A 69 11.82 -0.02 -9.00
C PHE A 69 13.06 0.33 -8.14
N TRP A 70 12.94 0.25 -6.82
CA TRP A 70 14.07 0.47 -5.93
C TRP A 70 15.19 -0.55 -6.11
N LEU A 71 14.85 -1.82 -6.42
CA LEU A 71 15.85 -2.85 -6.73
C LEU A 71 16.67 -2.47 -7.96
N GLU A 72 16.04 -1.91 -8.98
CA GLU A 72 16.75 -1.39 -10.16
C GLU A 72 17.69 -0.22 -9.83
N LEU A 73 17.22 0.69 -8.96
CA LEU A 73 17.96 1.92 -8.64
C LEU A 73 19.04 1.71 -7.57
N TYR A 74 18.74 0.95 -6.54
CA TYR A 74 19.53 0.88 -5.30
C TYR A 74 20.12 -0.50 -5.01
N GLY A 75 19.69 -1.54 -5.72
CA GLY A 75 20.19 -2.89 -5.54
C GLY A 75 19.52 -3.67 -4.41
N LYS A 76 20.08 -4.85 -4.15
CA LYS A 76 19.47 -5.89 -3.28
C LYS A 76 19.24 -5.47 -1.83
N ASP A 77 20.05 -4.55 -1.32
CA ASP A 77 19.98 -4.13 0.08
C ASP A 77 18.67 -3.44 0.44
N ILE A 78 17.91 -3.03 -0.59
CA ILE A 78 16.61 -2.41 -0.38
C ILE A 78 15.63 -3.34 0.35
N LYS A 79 15.76 -4.65 0.19
CA LYS A 79 14.93 -5.64 0.89
C LYS A 79 15.11 -5.61 2.40
N ASN A 80 16.26 -5.12 2.87
CA ASN A 80 16.53 -4.93 4.30
C ASN A 80 15.77 -3.71 4.88
N LYS A 81 15.11 -2.94 4.05
CA LYS A 81 14.29 -1.79 4.45
C LYS A 81 12.81 -2.15 4.63
N ARG A 82 12.47 -3.43 4.58
CA ARG A 82 11.14 -3.95 4.95
C ARG A 82 10.95 -3.92 6.48
N PRO A 83 9.73 -3.83 7.01
CA PRO A 83 8.47 -3.67 6.27
C PRO A 83 8.33 -2.27 5.67
N TYR A 84 7.61 -2.16 4.54
CA TYR A 84 7.31 -0.87 3.94
C TYR A 84 6.09 -0.24 4.61
N VAL A 85 6.09 1.09 4.67
CA VAL A 85 4.98 1.88 5.19
C VAL A 85 4.32 2.58 4.02
N THR A 86 3.02 2.40 3.87
CA THR A 86 2.27 2.93 2.74
C THR A 86 1.19 3.90 3.20
N SER A 87 1.12 5.05 2.54
CA SER A 87 0.11 6.09 2.75
C SER A 87 -0.55 6.44 1.42
N PHE A 88 -1.75 6.98 1.47
CA PHE A 88 -2.53 7.30 0.29
C PHE A 88 -3.14 8.70 0.40
N ASP A 89 -2.94 9.52 -0.61
CA ASP A 89 -3.66 10.79 -0.78
C ASP A 89 -4.94 10.52 -1.54
N SER A 90 -6.07 10.45 -0.84
CA SER A 90 -7.36 10.11 -1.42
C SER A 90 -7.91 11.20 -2.35
N ASN A 91 -7.52 12.45 -2.15
CA ASN A 91 -7.95 13.56 -2.99
C ASN A 91 -7.26 13.57 -4.37
N ASN A 92 -5.99 13.20 -4.39
CA ASN A 92 -5.17 13.22 -5.62
C ASN A 92 -4.84 11.81 -6.15
N GLU A 93 -5.26 10.77 -5.44
CA GLU A 93 -5.04 9.36 -5.78
C GLU A 93 -3.55 9.04 -6.03
N ILE A 94 -2.74 9.30 -4.99
CA ILE A 94 -1.30 9.08 -5.02
C ILE A 94 -0.91 8.22 -3.83
N TRP A 95 -0.08 7.20 -4.08
CA TRP A 95 0.53 6.35 -3.06
C TRP A 95 1.89 6.89 -2.67
N LEU A 96 2.16 6.91 -1.37
CA LEU A 96 3.49 7.12 -0.81
C LEU A 96 3.94 5.82 -0.17
N VAL A 97 5.02 5.24 -0.65
CA VAL A 97 5.63 4.05 -0.05
C VAL A 97 7.00 4.42 0.48
N SER A 98 7.29 4.03 1.69
CA SER A 98 8.58 4.28 2.36
C SER A 98 9.11 3.02 2.99
N GLY A 99 10.43 2.86 2.99
CA GLY A 99 11.10 1.82 3.74
C GLY A 99 11.11 2.09 5.24
N SER A 100 11.58 1.11 6.01
CA SER A 100 11.78 1.21 7.44
C SER A 100 13.22 0.86 7.81
N LEU A 101 13.70 1.46 8.90
CA LEU A 101 14.99 1.08 9.47
C LEU A 101 14.80 0.05 10.58
N PRO A 102 15.66 -0.99 10.65
CA PRO A 102 15.72 -1.85 11.82
C PRO A 102 16.04 -1.03 13.07
N LYS A 103 15.59 -1.49 14.24
CA LYS A 103 15.96 -0.89 15.52
C LYS A 103 17.48 -0.80 15.63
N ASN A 104 18.00 0.35 16.11
CA ASN A 104 19.42 0.63 16.35
C ASN A 104 20.28 0.76 15.08
N ARG A 105 19.69 1.01 13.89
CA ARG A 105 20.46 1.35 12.70
C ARG A 105 20.23 2.79 12.27
N LEU A 106 21.32 3.46 11.88
CA LEU A 106 21.30 4.77 11.25
C LEU A 106 21.31 4.62 9.74
N GLY A 107 20.75 5.57 9.03
CA GLY A 107 20.76 5.63 7.58
C GLY A 107 19.43 6.06 6.99
N GLY A 108 19.40 6.30 5.71
CA GLY A 108 18.21 6.66 4.96
C GLY A 108 17.34 5.45 4.61
N VAL A 109 16.11 5.71 4.29
CA VAL A 109 15.19 4.73 3.74
C VAL A 109 14.69 5.21 2.38
N PRO A 110 14.34 4.28 1.47
CA PRO A 110 13.80 4.67 0.17
C PRO A 110 12.37 5.19 0.31
N HIS A 111 12.03 6.13 -0.56
CA HIS A 111 10.69 6.69 -0.68
C HIS A 111 10.30 6.76 -2.14
N ILE A 112 9.01 6.65 -2.43
CA ILE A 112 8.46 6.79 -3.77
C ILE A 112 7.04 7.34 -3.71
N LEU A 113 6.71 8.21 -4.64
CA LEU A 113 5.36 8.70 -4.88
C LEU A 113 4.87 8.12 -6.20
N LEU A 114 3.78 7.36 -6.16
CA LEU A 114 3.20 6.66 -7.30
C LEU A 114 1.77 7.15 -7.56
N ARG A 115 1.53 7.63 -8.77
CA ARG A 115 0.17 7.96 -9.19
C ARG A 115 -0.63 6.68 -9.43
N LYS A 116 -1.83 6.60 -8.82
CA LYS A 116 -2.65 5.39 -8.88
C LYS A 116 -3.07 5.03 -10.30
N SER A 117 -3.44 6.01 -11.12
CA SER A 117 -4.02 5.79 -12.44
C SER A 117 -3.09 5.08 -13.42
N ASP A 118 -1.80 5.40 -13.40
CA ASP A 118 -0.82 4.91 -14.40
C ASP A 118 0.53 4.51 -13.80
N GLY A 119 0.68 4.63 -12.49
CA GLY A 119 1.94 4.31 -11.82
C GLY A 119 3.07 5.25 -12.16
N LYS A 120 2.78 6.48 -12.60
CA LYS A 120 3.85 7.47 -12.80
C LYS A 120 4.59 7.66 -11.49
N VAL A 121 5.91 7.54 -11.55
CA VAL A 121 6.80 7.82 -10.43
C VAL A 121 6.98 9.33 -10.34
N LEU A 122 6.15 9.98 -9.52
CA LEU A 122 6.18 11.43 -9.34
C LEU A 122 7.43 11.91 -8.64
N ALA A 123 7.99 11.10 -7.76
CA ALA A 123 9.28 11.32 -7.13
C ALA A 123 9.82 10.00 -6.57
N VAL A 124 11.13 9.84 -6.54
CA VAL A 124 11.84 8.73 -5.90
C VAL A 124 13.12 9.26 -5.28
N TRP A 125 13.35 8.93 -4.00
CA TRP A 125 14.55 9.38 -3.28
C TRP A 125 14.90 8.40 -2.16
N HIS A 126 16.09 8.57 -1.66
CA HIS A 126 16.63 7.67 -0.61
C HIS A 126 17.21 8.47 0.54
#